data_d7a922f4ea56b7369bb318c42def8ca2
#
_entry.id   d7a922f4ea56b7369bb318c42def8ca2
#
_cell.length_a   1.000
_cell.length_b   1.000
_cell.length_c   1.000
_cell.angle_alpha   90.00
_cell.angle_beta   90.00
_cell.angle_gamma   90.00
#
_symmetry.space_group_name_H-M   'P 1'
#
loop_
_entity.id
_entity.type
_entity.pdbx_description
1 polymer ?
#
loop_
_entity_poly.entity_id
_entity_poly.type
_entity_poly.pdbx_seq_one_letter_code
_entity_poly.pdbx_strand_id
1 'polypeptide(L)'
;LCAKHLGGKVFNHPHGHAEVGYYPIRPTVAGLEVVETWPECVYQWHREGFDLPPGAELLAEGDTFEVQAIRMGRAFALQFHPEVTHAMMHRWTTHGHERMQLPGARPRHTHFVDRAVYDYSARAWLDVFLERWIRG
;
A
#
# COMPACT_ATOMS: atom_id res chain seq x y z
N LEU A 1 12.54 -1.18 3.91
CA LEU A 1 13.53 -0.88 4.98
C LEU A 1 13.01 -1.28 6.35
N CYS A 2 11.80 -0.83 6.76
CA CYS A 2 11.23 -1.12 8.07
C CYS A 2 11.11 -2.63 8.33
N ALA A 3 10.49 -3.39 7.42
CA ALA A 3 10.32 -4.83 7.56
C ALA A 3 11.64 -5.57 7.72
N LYS A 4 12.67 -5.20 6.95
CA LYS A 4 14.01 -5.79 7.04
C LYS A 4 14.67 -5.49 8.39
N HIS A 5 14.52 -4.26 8.89
CA HIS A 5 15.03 -3.86 10.20
C HIS A 5 14.38 -4.67 11.33
N LEU A 6 13.09 -5.00 11.19
CA LEU A 6 12.33 -5.79 12.14
C LEU A 6 12.51 -7.32 11.99
N GLY A 7 13.42 -7.76 11.12
CA GLY A 7 13.71 -9.18 10.92
C GLY A 7 12.83 -9.90 9.91
N GLY A 8 11.99 -9.16 9.18
CA GLY A 8 11.22 -9.70 8.06
C GLY A 8 12.07 -9.84 6.80
N LYS A 9 11.79 -10.85 5.99
CA LYS A 9 12.43 -11.03 4.68
C LYS A 9 11.75 -10.17 3.64
N VAL A 10 12.55 -9.51 2.79
CA VAL A 10 12.09 -8.81 1.59
C VAL A 10 12.31 -9.72 0.39
N PHE A 11 11.34 -9.83 -0.49
CA PHE A 11 11.38 -10.72 -1.65
C PHE A 11 10.75 -10.10 -2.89
N ASN A 12 11.14 -10.61 -4.06
CA ASN A 12 10.40 -10.40 -5.31
C ASN A 12 9.33 -11.48 -5.47
N HIS A 13 8.22 -11.13 -6.09
CA HIS A 13 7.18 -12.11 -6.39
C HIS A 13 7.76 -13.25 -7.26
N PRO A 14 7.41 -14.55 -7.00
CA PRO A 14 7.97 -15.69 -7.74
C PRO A 14 7.78 -15.63 -9.26
N HIS A 15 6.70 -14.99 -9.72
CA HIS A 15 6.41 -14.78 -11.14
C HIS A 15 6.74 -13.37 -11.64
N GLY A 16 7.51 -12.59 -10.88
CA GLY A 16 7.91 -11.24 -11.25
C GLY A 16 6.80 -10.19 -11.22
N HIS A 17 5.65 -10.50 -10.60
CA HIS A 17 4.53 -9.56 -10.50
C HIS A 17 4.90 -8.34 -9.67
N ALA A 18 4.35 -7.19 -10.07
CA ALA A 18 4.43 -5.93 -9.37
C ALA A 18 3.01 -5.40 -9.12
N GLU A 19 2.87 -4.55 -8.13
CA GLU A 19 1.67 -3.73 -7.93
C GLU A 19 2.01 -2.29 -8.29
N VAL A 20 1.49 -1.84 -9.44
CA VAL A 20 1.69 -0.49 -9.99
C VAL A 20 0.35 0.02 -10.49
N GLY A 21 -0.29 0.90 -9.74
CA GLY A 21 -1.67 1.35 -9.93
C GLY A 21 -2.53 1.13 -8.67
N TYR A 22 -3.84 1.06 -8.84
CA TYR A 22 -4.78 0.78 -7.75
C TYR A 22 -5.07 -0.71 -7.63
N TYR A 23 -5.01 -1.22 -6.40
CA TYR A 23 -5.27 -2.63 -6.08
C TYR A 23 -6.12 -2.75 -4.83
N PRO A 24 -6.95 -3.80 -4.74
CA PRO A 24 -7.75 -4.08 -3.55
C PRO A 24 -6.88 -4.34 -2.33
N ILE A 25 -7.34 -3.88 -1.18
CA ILE A 25 -6.80 -4.29 0.12
C ILE A 25 -7.94 -4.63 1.08
N ARG A 26 -7.64 -5.45 2.07
CA ARG A 26 -8.60 -5.86 3.08
C ARG A 26 -8.00 -5.65 4.47
N PRO A 27 -8.66 -4.89 5.36
CA PRO A 27 -8.22 -4.78 6.74
C PRO A 27 -8.41 -6.11 7.48
N THR A 28 -7.49 -6.38 8.40
CA THR A 28 -7.69 -7.41 9.43
C THR A 28 -8.54 -6.85 10.58
N VAL A 29 -8.89 -7.69 11.55
CA VAL A 29 -9.55 -7.23 12.79
C VAL A 29 -8.71 -6.14 13.46
N ALA A 30 -7.39 -6.35 13.57
CA ALA A 30 -6.47 -5.35 14.13
C ALA A 30 -6.42 -4.06 13.30
N GLY A 31 -6.51 -4.16 11.98
CA GLY A 31 -6.62 -2.99 11.11
C GLY A 31 -7.88 -2.17 11.37
N LEU A 32 -9.01 -2.83 11.57
CA LEU A 32 -10.30 -2.18 11.90
C LEU A 32 -10.28 -1.51 13.27
N GLU A 33 -9.50 -2.03 14.21
CA GLU A 33 -9.28 -1.38 15.52
C GLU A 33 -8.47 -0.07 15.39
N VAL A 34 -7.55 -0.01 14.43
CA VAL A 34 -6.76 1.21 14.15
C VAL A 34 -7.59 2.25 13.42
N VAL A 35 -8.27 1.87 12.35
CA VAL A 35 -9.19 2.73 11.58
C VAL A 35 -10.41 1.89 11.20
N GLU A 36 -11.60 2.34 11.58
CA GLU A 36 -12.84 1.57 11.39
C GLU A 36 -13.25 1.37 9.92
N THR A 37 -12.88 2.32 9.04
CA THR A 37 -13.23 2.28 7.62
C THR A 37 -11.99 2.35 6.77
N TRP A 38 -11.78 1.35 5.91
CA TRP A 38 -10.65 1.26 5.00
C TRP A 38 -11.09 1.49 3.55
N PRO A 39 -10.21 2.04 2.69
CA PRO A 39 -10.49 2.14 1.26
C PRO A 39 -10.55 0.74 0.65
N GLU A 40 -11.40 0.56 -0.36
CA GLU A 40 -11.51 -0.69 -1.11
C GLU A 40 -10.24 -0.97 -1.93
N CYS A 41 -9.71 0.08 -2.57
CA CYS A 41 -8.48 0.03 -3.34
C CYS A 41 -7.53 1.15 -2.92
N VAL A 42 -6.24 0.87 -3.00
CA VAL A 42 -5.14 1.81 -2.67
C VAL A 42 -4.13 1.87 -3.80
N TYR A 43 -3.44 3.01 -3.91
CA TYR A 43 -2.39 3.18 -4.91
C TYR A 43 -1.10 2.49 -4.50
N GLN A 44 -0.56 1.69 -5.39
CA GLN A 44 0.64 0.90 -5.23
C GLN A 44 1.71 1.32 -6.24
N TRP A 45 2.97 1.27 -5.83
CA TRP A 45 4.12 1.52 -6.70
C TRP A 45 5.32 0.72 -6.21
N HIS A 46 5.22 -0.63 -6.27
CA HIS A 46 6.30 -1.52 -5.81
C HIS A 46 6.32 -2.85 -6.57
N ARG A 47 7.46 -3.52 -6.54
CA ARG A 47 7.67 -4.87 -7.05
C ARG A 47 8.20 -5.85 -6.01
N GLU A 48 8.55 -5.35 -4.84
CA GLU A 48 9.00 -6.15 -3.71
C GLU A 48 7.91 -6.24 -2.66
N GLY A 49 7.80 -7.42 -2.05
CA GLY A 49 7.00 -7.65 -0.86
C GLY A 49 7.87 -7.99 0.33
N PHE A 50 7.25 -8.23 1.45
CA PHE A 50 7.95 -8.68 2.65
C PHE A 50 7.07 -9.63 3.47
N ASP A 51 7.74 -10.55 4.19
CA ASP A 51 7.08 -11.39 5.17
C ASP A 51 6.72 -10.57 6.42
N LEU A 52 5.66 -10.97 7.11
CA LEU A 52 5.29 -10.36 8.39
C LEU A 52 6.45 -10.53 9.38
N PRO A 53 7.07 -9.42 9.84
CA PRO A 53 8.17 -9.51 10.79
C PRO A 53 7.72 -10.14 12.12
N PRO A 54 8.61 -10.88 12.83
CA PRO A 54 8.29 -11.42 14.13
C PRO A 54 7.84 -10.34 15.11
N GLY A 55 6.70 -10.56 15.79
CA GLY A 55 6.12 -9.63 16.74
C GLY A 55 5.37 -8.45 16.13
N ALA A 56 5.34 -8.32 14.79
CA ALA A 56 4.50 -7.34 14.12
C ALA A 56 3.06 -7.85 13.99
N GLU A 57 2.14 -6.94 14.02
CA GLU A 57 0.72 -7.20 13.84
C GLU A 57 0.30 -6.82 12.42
N LEU A 58 -0.38 -7.72 11.73
CA LEU A 58 -0.89 -7.50 10.38
C LEU A 58 -2.16 -6.66 10.44
N LEU A 59 -2.17 -5.52 9.75
CA LEU A 59 -3.31 -4.61 9.72
C LEU A 59 -4.12 -4.70 8.43
N ALA A 60 -3.47 -5.01 7.31
CA ALA A 60 -4.15 -5.16 6.02
C ALA A 60 -3.44 -6.16 5.12
N GLU A 61 -4.23 -6.84 4.31
CA GLU A 61 -3.83 -7.86 3.36
C GLU A 61 -4.16 -7.45 1.92
N GLY A 62 -3.38 -7.97 0.97
CA GLY A 62 -3.62 -7.86 -0.47
C GLY A 62 -3.57 -9.22 -1.17
N ASP A 63 -3.84 -9.23 -2.48
CA ASP A 63 -3.89 -10.47 -3.27
C ASP A 63 -2.51 -10.88 -3.81
N THR A 64 -1.81 -9.96 -4.48
CA THR A 64 -0.49 -10.25 -5.07
C THR A 64 0.60 -10.30 -4.02
N PHE A 65 0.58 -9.36 -3.08
CA PHE A 65 1.42 -9.31 -1.90
C PHE A 65 0.53 -9.29 -0.66
N GLU A 66 0.66 -10.33 0.15
CA GLU A 66 -0.22 -10.54 1.30
C GLU A 66 -0.10 -9.43 2.34
N VAL A 67 1.12 -9.03 2.70
CA VAL A 67 1.36 -8.06 3.78
C VAL A 67 1.34 -6.64 3.21
N GLN A 68 0.30 -5.87 3.55
CA GLN A 68 0.09 -4.51 3.03
C GLN A 68 0.27 -3.42 4.08
N ALA A 69 -0.06 -3.70 5.33
CA ALA A 69 0.12 -2.78 6.45
C ALA A 69 0.40 -3.55 7.73
N ILE A 70 1.34 -3.06 8.53
CA ILE A 70 1.74 -3.67 9.80
C ILE A 70 1.89 -2.62 10.89
N ARG A 71 1.76 -3.08 12.14
CA ARG A 71 2.08 -2.31 13.34
C ARG A 71 3.08 -3.09 14.21
N MET A 72 4.05 -2.37 14.78
CA MET A 72 4.91 -2.89 15.85
C MET A 72 5.08 -1.81 16.92
N GLY A 73 4.43 -1.98 18.06
CA GLY A 73 4.34 -0.94 19.07
C GLY A 73 3.69 0.32 18.53
N ARG A 74 4.43 1.44 18.51
CA ARG A 74 3.97 2.72 17.93
C ARG A 74 4.42 2.95 16.49
N ALA A 75 5.15 2.02 15.90
CA ALA A 75 5.59 2.11 14.51
C ALA A 75 4.59 1.44 13.57
N PHE A 76 4.33 2.10 12.43
CA PHE A 76 3.51 1.57 11.35
C PHE A 76 4.32 1.52 10.07
N ALA A 77 4.08 0.52 9.24
CA ALA A 77 4.62 0.44 7.89
C ALA A 77 3.51 0.09 6.91
N LEU A 78 3.45 0.84 5.83
CA LEU A 78 2.48 0.68 4.75
C LEU A 78 3.21 0.34 3.46
N GLN A 79 2.69 -0.59 2.69
CA GLN A 79 3.20 -0.95 1.37
C GLN A 79 2.70 0.02 0.30
N PHE A 80 1.48 0.52 0.46
CA PHE A 80 0.79 1.42 -0.45
C PHE A 80 1.06 2.90 -0.15
N HIS A 81 0.63 3.77 -1.07
CA HIS A 81 0.87 5.21 -1.06
C HIS A 81 -0.44 6.01 -0.88
N PRO A 82 -0.98 6.13 0.34
CA PRO A 82 -2.20 6.91 0.56
C PRO A 82 -1.99 8.42 0.37
N GLU A 83 -0.72 8.85 0.40
CA GLU A 83 -0.31 10.25 0.23
C GLU A 83 -0.24 10.70 -1.24
N VAL A 84 -0.36 9.77 -2.21
CA VAL A 84 -0.14 10.07 -3.62
C VAL A 84 -1.04 11.22 -4.11
N THR A 85 -0.44 12.20 -4.77
CA THR A 85 -1.15 13.29 -5.44
C THR A 85 -1.25 13.03 -6.94
N HIS A 86 -2.13 13.77 -7.64
CA HIS A 86 -2.20 13.72 -9.10
C HIS A 86 -0.84 14.06 -9.74
N ALA A 87 -0.15 15.07 -9.23
CA ALA A 87 1.17 15.46 -9.73
C ALA A 87 2.23 14.38 -9.50
N MET A 88 2.22 13.70 -8.34
CA MET A 88 3.11 12.58 -8.08
C MET A 88 2.83 11.42 -9.03
N MET A 89 1.57 11.05 -9.21
CA MET A 89 1.15 9.98 -10.12
C MET A 89 1.58 10.28 -11.56
N HIS A 90 1.37 11.52 -12.03
CA HIS A 90 1.82 11.93 -13.36
C HIS A 90 3.35 11.78 -13.50
N ARG A 91 4.11 12.27 -12.55
CA ARG A 91 5.58 12.19 -12.55
C ARG A 91 6.07 10.74 -12.53
N TRP A 92 5.50 9.90 -11.65
CA TRP A 92 5.91 8.50 -11.52
C TRP A 92 5.60 7.70 -12.79
N THR A 93 4.41 7.87 -13.36
CA THR A 93 4.02 7.16 -14.60
C THR A 93 4.74 7.66 -15.84
N THR A 94 5.32 8.86 -15.80
CA THR A 94 6.13 9.41 -16.89
C THR A 94 7.59 8.97 -16.78
N HIS A 95 8.22 9.18 -15.62
CA HIS A 95 9.64 8.87 -15.41
C HIS A 95 9.90 7.39 -15.12
N GLY A 96 8.94 6.69 -14.54
CA GLY A 96 9.01 5.25 -14.26
C GLY A 96 8.14 4.41 -15.20
N HIS A 97 7.99 4.84 -16.45
CA HIS A 97 7.12 4.16 -17.43
C HIS A 97 7.48 2.68 -17.64
N GLU A 98 8.74 2.30 -17.48
CA GLU A 98 9.21 0.92 -17.57
C GLU A 98 8.54 0.00 -16.53
N ARG A 99 8.13 0.54 -15.38
CA ARG A 99 7.45 -0.23 -14.33
C ARG A 99 6.07 -0.71 -14.75
N MET A 100 5.41 0.02 -15.63
CA MET A 100 4.10 -0.38 -16.17
C MET A 100 4.19 -1.51 -17.20
N GLN A 101 5.42 -1.94 -17.57
CA GLN A 101 5.66 -3.13 -18.38
C GLN A 101 5.80 -4.41 -17.54
N LEU A 102 5.88 -4.29 -16.21
CA LEU A 102 6.01 -5.44 -15.31
C LEU A 102 4.69 -6.23 -15.26
N PRO A 103 4.76 -7.57 -15.09
CA PRO A 103 3.56 -8.37 -14.91
C PRO A 103 2.73 -7.85 -13.73
N GLY A 104 1.41 -7.76 -13.93
CA GLY A 104 0.49 -7.27 -12.92
C GLY A 104 0.33 -5.74 -12.85
N ALA A 105 1.24 -4.98 -13.47
CA ALA A 105 1.13 -3.52 -13.53
C ALA A 105 -0.09 -3.06 -14.34
N ARG A 106 -0.75 -1.99 -13.85
CA ARG A 106 -1.90 -1.38 -14.53
C ARG A 106 -1.45 -0.39 -15.60
N PRO A 107 -2.15 -0.29 -16.75
CA PRO A 107 -1.85 0.71 -17.77
C PRO A 107 -1.98 2.13 -17.20
N ARG A 108 -1.17 3.06 -17.72
CA ARG A 108 -1.11 4.44 -17.22
C ARG A 108 -2.47 5.13 -17.12
N HIS A 109 -3.33 4.98 -18.12
CA HIS A 109 -4.63 5.66 -18.12
C HIS A 109 -5.55 5.19 -16.99
N THR A 110 -5.46 3.93 -16.58
CA THR A 110 -6.27 3.39 -15.48
C THR A 110 -5.89 3.99 -14.13
N HIS A 111 -4.64 4.40 -13.94
CA HIS A 111 -4.21 5.09 -12.71
C HIS A 111 -5.05 6.34 -12.45
N PHE A 112 -5.33 7.13 -13.49
CA PHE A 112 -6.09 8.39 -13.37
C PHE A 112 -7.59 8.15 -13.29
N VAL A 113 -8.10 7.17 -14.00
CA VAL A 113 -9.51 6.76 -13.91
C VAL A 113 -9.82 6.23 -12.51
N ASP A 114 -8.99 5.33 -12.01
CA ASP A 114 -9.15 4.73 -10.69
C ASP A 114 -8.95 5.76 -9.56
N ARG A 115 -8.05 6.74 -9.77
CA ARG A 115 -7.91 7.85 -8.83
C ARG A 115 -9.22 8.59 -8.60
N ALA A 116 -9.98 8.86 -9.66
CA ALA A 116 -11.27 9.54 -9.53
C ALA A 116 -12.28 8.74 -8.68
N VAL A 117 -12.11 7.42 -8.63
CA VAL A 117 -12.99 6.53 -7.84
C VAL A 117 -12.49 6.37 -6.40
N TYR A 118 -11.19 6.17 -6.18
CA TYR A 118 -10.65 5.67 -4.92
C TYR A 118 -9.88 6.71 -4.08
N ASP A 119 -9.44 7.83 -4.65
CA ASP A 119 -8.61 8.81 -3.94
C ASP A 119 -9.30 9.40 -2.71
N TYR A 120 -10.59 9.68 -2.79
CA TYR A 120 -11.33 10.27 -1.68
C TYR A 120 -11.31 9.37 -0.42
N SER A 121 -11.59 8.09 -0.60
CA SER A 121 -11.60 7.13 0.51
C SER A 121 -10.20 6.89 1.09
N ALA A 122 -9.17 6.85 0.22
CA ALA A 122 -7.77 6.73 0.66
C ALA A 122 -7.31 7.96 1.47
N ARG A 123 -7.70 9.17 1.05
CA ARG A 123 -7.42 10.41 1.77
C ARG A 123 -8.13 10.47 3.11
N ALA A 124 -9.43 10.17 3.14
CA ALA A 124 -10.19 10.14 4.38
C ALA A 124 -9.60 9.13 5.38
N TRP A 125 -9.17 7.95 4.89
CA TRP A 125 -8.46 6.98 5.72
C TRP A 125 -7.15 7.54 6.28
N LEU A 126 -6.34 8.19 5.43
CA LEU A 126 -5.05 8.75 5.83
C LEU A 126 -5.21 9.81 6.93
N ASP A 127 -6.19 10.69 6.79
CA ASP A 127 -6.46 11.74 7.79
C ASP A 127 -6.81 11.14 9.14
N VAL A 128 -7.72 10.15 9.18
CA VAL A 128 -8.10 9.45 10.42
C VAL A 128 -6.91 8.66 11.00
N PHE A 129 -6.15 7.97 10.14
CA PHE A 129 -4.97 7.20 10.55
C PHE A 129 -3.92 8.11 11.22
N LEU A 130 -3.58 9.23 10.58
CA LEU A 130 -2.60 10.17 11.12
C LEU A 130 -3.05 10.80 12.44
N GLU A 131 -4.32 11.17 12.54
CA GLU A 131 -4.89 11.71 13.78
C GLU A 131 -4.77 10.70 14.94
N ARG A 132 -5.12 9.46 14.71
CA ARG A 132 -5.03 8.40 15.72
C ARG A 132 -3.58 8.07 16.08
N TRP A 133 -2.70 8.00 15.10
CA TRP A 133 -1.28 7.73 15.34
C TRP A 133 -0.60 8.82 16.17
N ILE A 134 -0.89 10.10 15.88
CA ILE A 134 -0.32 11.24 16.61
C ILE A 134 -0.84 11.27 18.06
N ARG A 135 -2.11 10.97 18.27
CA ARG A 135 -2.72 10.97 19.61
C ARG A 135 -2.28 9.77 20.47
N GLY A 136 -1.76 8.71 19.85
CA GLY A 136 -1.30 7.48 20.55
C GLY A 136 -2.41 6.53 20.81
#